data_27149c084aa679db29e90b0163273a3d
#
_entry.id   27149c084aa679db29e90b0163273a3d
#
_cell.length_a   1.000
_cell.length_b   1.000
_cell.length_c   1.000
_cell.angle_alpha   90.00
_cell.angle_beta   90.00
_cell.angle_gamma   90.00
#
_symmetry.space_group_name_H-M   'P 1'
#
loop_
_entity.id
_entity.type
_entity.pdbx_description
1 polymer ?
#
loop_
_entity_poly.entity_id
_entity_poly.type
_entity_poly.pdbx_seq_one_letter_code
_entity_poly.pdbx_strand_id
1 'polypeptide(L)'
;MNDSICLYICKRDEEGALLRYNFDPQACVLMKMGTEDVLRYVACLAINKTYLYTSSLDCTGNNLFSAYSIQHDGKLQLINRQAASGFDATHISLNPQTESLVASDFLASTLLFYGFRSDGGIGQFRQLLQFQDKGAIVGPRQDASHPHCTIAAEGGSILLTADLGCDKLRLLNGTGSVCQISEVIVPAGSGLRHLAVHPTRNVVYAISEISSDIFVFRFNICGKLKLTQTLSNLHCSGRDGSIGGDIAVSPNGKWLAASNRGENNIVLYEIDGNGAIYYYDTVKTDGWARILRFDAASEYLFAVLEEFIDVGAYSFPAERCASTGGIQIFHLDAAQNQFQDTGIRETIPKAYAAAVLDGRK
;
A
#
# COMPACT_ATOMS: atom_id res chain seq x y z
N MET A 1 5.77 28.68 -1.23
CA MET A 1 6.02 27.29 -0.82
C MET A 1 6.59 26.62 -2.05
N ASN A 2 7.71 25.93 -1.93
CA ASN A 2 8.31 25.25 -3.09
C ASN A 2 7.31 24.20 -3.59
N ASP A 3 7.13 24.14 -4.92
CA ASP A 3 6.29 23.15 -5.61
C ASP A 3 6.86 21.72 -5.54
N SER A 4 7.78 21.47 -4.61
CA SER A 4 8.42 20.18 -4.42
C SER A 4 7.55 19.18 -3.65
N ILE A 5 7.63 17.91 -4.06
CA ILE A 5 6.95 16.79 -3.43
C ILE A 5 7.91 16.13 -2.45
N CYS A 6 7.52 16.02 -1.19
CA CYS A 6 8.31 15.32 -0.19
C CYS A 6 7.96 13.83 -0.18
N LEU A 7 8.99 12.98 -0.23
CA LEU A 7 8.85 11.52 -0.18
C LEU A 7 9.58 10.99 1.05
N TYR A 8 8.91 10.10 1.77
CA TYR A 8 9.50 9.32 2.84
C TYR A 8 9.58 7.87 2.37
N ILE A 9 10.79 7.31 2.36
CA ILE A 9 11.06 5.94 1.88
C ILE A 9 11.70 5.17 3.02
N CYS A 10 11.20 3.99 3.33
CA CYS A 10 11.81 3.15 4.34
C CYS A 10 12.60 1.98 3.75
N LYS A 11 13.63 1.57 4.48
CA LYS A 11 14.40 0.36 4.28
C LYS A 11 13.94 -0.72 5.23
N ARG A 12 13.81 -1.97 4.74
CA ARG A 12 13.42 -3.13 5.55
C ARG A 12 14.62 -4.04 5.76
N ASP A 13 15.46 -3.69 6.68
CA ASP A 13 16.57 -4.51 7.16
C ASP A 13 16.79 -4.29 8.67
N GLU A 14 17.81 -4.93 9.22
CA GLU A 14 18.15 -4.81 10.65
C GLU A 14 18.62 -3.41 11.02
N GLU A 15 19.32 -2.74 10.12
CA GLU A 15 19.75 -1.33 10.23
C GLU A 15 18.84 -0.41 9.41
N GLY A 16 17.54 -0.72 9.37
CA GLY A 16 16.56 -0.03 8.55
C GLY A 16 16.49 1.46 8.84
N ALA A 17 16.12 2.22 7.84
CA ALA A 17 16.08 3.68 7.90
C ALA A 17 14.81 4.24 7.30
N LEU A 18 14.37 5.37 7.84
CA LEU A 18 13.37 6.24 7.25
C LEU A 18 14.09 7.40 6.58
N LEU A 19 14.09 7.41 5.26
CA LEU A 19 14.80 8.38 4.41
C LEU A 19 13.84 9.43 3.90
N ARG A 20 14.29 10.68 3.77
CA ARG A 20 13.54 11.77 3.15
C ARG A 20 14.19 12.21 1.85
N TYR A 21 13.33 12.39 0.84
CA TYR A 21 13.66 12.94 -0.48
C TYR A 21 12.72 14.08 -0.83
N ASN A 22 13.20 15.00 -1.66
CA ASN A 22 12.37 15.99 -2.33
C ASN A 22 12.44 15.77 -3.83
N PHE A 23 11.30 15.72 -4.47
CA PHE A 23 11.16 15.71 -5.91
C PHE A 23 10.68 17.07 -6.41
N ASP A 24 11.44 17.67 -7.31
CA ASP A 24 11.06 18.90 -8.02
C ASP A 24 10.45 18.52 -9.37
N PRO A 25 9.13 18.65 -9.55
CA PRO A 25 8.48 18.29 -10.82
C PRO A 25 8.85 19.20 -11.99
N GLN A 26 9.22 20.47 -11.74
CA GLN A 26 9.61 21.41 -12.81
C GLN A 26 11.01 21.15 -13.33
N ALA A 27 11.95 20.90 -12.41
CA ALA A 27 13.32 20.54 -12.76
C ALA A 27 13.48 19.06 -13.12
N CYS A 28 12.47 18.24 -12.79
CA CYS A 28 12.50 16.78 -12.92
C CYS A 28 13.71 16.16 -12.18
N VAL A 29 13.91 16.56 -10.91
CA VAL A 29 15.06 16.15 -10.08
C VAL A 29 14.61 15.60 -8.75
N LEU A 30 15.16 14.44 -8.38
CA LEU A 30 15.01 13.82 -7.06
C LEU A 30 16.24 14.10 -6.21
N MET A 31 16.06 14.66 -5.03
CA MET A 31 17.16 15.02 -4.11
C MET A 31 16.99 14.30 -2.78
N LYS A 32 18.02 13.60 -2.32
CA LYS A 32 18.05 13.04 -0.97
C LYS A 32 18.28 14.15 0.05
N MET A 33 17.39 14.25 1.01
CA MET A 33 17.42 15.29 2.07
C MET A 33 18.07 14.79 3.36
N GLY A 34 17.99 13.49 3.64
CA GLY A 34 18.63 12.89 4.81
C GLY A 34 17.94 11.62 5.33
N THR A 35 18.41 11.19 6.49
CA THR A 35 17.79 10.13 7.29
C THR A 35 17.02 10.77 8.43
N GLU A 36 15.73 10.46 8.54
CA GLU A 36 14.84 11.01 9.55
C GLU A 36 14.85 10.16 10.83
N ASP A 37 14.95 8.83 10.68
CA ASP A 37 15.05 7.91 11.82
C ASP A 37 15.71 6.59 11.40
N VAL A 38 16.18 5.82 12.39
CA VAL A 38 16.68 4.45 12.22
C VAL A 38 15.69 3.50 12.90
N LEU A 39 15.10 2.62 12.12
CA LEU A 39 14.04 1.71 12.52
C LEU A 39 14.29 0.33 11.93
N ARG A 40 14.16 -0.72 12.74
CA ARG A 40 14.36 -2.10 12.29
C ARG A 40 13.15 -2.60 11.49
N TYR A 41 13.39 -3.19 10.35
CA TYR A 41 12.37 -3.89 9.54
C TYR A 41 11.09 -3.10 9.32
N VAL A 42 11.21 -1.84 8.85
CA VAL A 42 10.02 -1.03 8.56
C VAL A 42 9.17 -1.68 7.48
N ALA A 43 7.91 -1.94 7.79
CA ALA A 43 7.00 -2.66 6.90
C ALA A 43 6.05 -1.74 6.12
N CYS A 44 5.57 -0.67 6.76
CA CYS A 44 4.58 0.21 6.16
C CYS A 44 4.66 1.64 6.72
N LEU A 45 4.21 2.59 5.92
CA LEU A 45 4.05 4.00 6.28
C LEU A 45 2.61 4.43 6.05
N ALA A 46 2.05 5.19 6.99
CA ALA A 46 0.79 5.91 6.82
C ALA A 46 1.01 7.40 7.10
N ILE A 47 0.42 8.27 6.29
CA ILE A 47 0.64 9.71 6.36
C ILE A 47 -0.67 10.49 6.20
N ASN A 48 -0.75 11.60 6.89
CA ASN A 48 -1.68 12.69 6.59
C ASN A 48 -0.89 14.02 6.47
N LYS A 49 -1.56 15.15 6.39
CA LYS A 49 -0.87 16.45 6.21
C LYS A 49 0.03 16.85 7.39
N THR A 50 -0.19 16.30 8.58
CA THR A 50 0.46 16.74 9.83
C THR A 50 1.36 15.67 10.44
N TYR A 51 1.02 14.40 10.23
CA TYR A 51 1.66 13.28 10.92
C TYR A 51 2.04 12.15 9.96
N LEU A 52 3.16 11.52 10.26
CA LEU A 52 3.59 10.26 9.64
C LEU A 52 3.68 9.18 10.71
N TYR A 53 3.25 7.97 10.34
CA TYR A 53 3.28 6.78 11.19
C TYR A 53 4.03 5.66 10.50
N THR A 54 4.75 4.85 11.28
CA THR A 54 5.47 3.69 10.77
C THR A 54 5.07 2.43 11.51
N SER A 55 5.10 1.30 10.80
CA SER A 55 5.12 -0.04 11.36
C SER A 55 6.52 -0.61 11.21
N SER A 56 7.12 -1.08 12.28
CA SER A 56 8.47 -1.64 12.35
C SER A 56 8.54 -2.73 13.43
N LEU A 57 9.71 -3.31 13.66
CA LEU A 57 9.92 -4.26 14.75
C LEU A 57 10.84 -3.66 15.84
N ASP A 58 10.59 -4.02 17.10
CA ASP A 58 11.49 -3.74 18.20
C ASP A 58 12.67 -4.73 18.24
N CYS A 59 13.57 -4.56 19.21
CA CYS A 59 14.73 -5.45 19.38
C CYS A 59 14.37 -6.89 19.78
N THR A 60 13.13 -7.14 20.19
CA THR A 60 12.62 -8.47 20.53
C THR A 60 11.80 -9.10 19.39
N GLY A 61 11.59 -8.36 18.29
CA GLY A 61 10.83 -8.81 17.14
C GLY A 61 9.32 -8.57 17.22
N ASN A 62 8.84 -7.82 18.22
CA ASN A 62 7.45 -7.41 18.31
C ASN A 62 7.16 -6.18 17.44
N ASN A 63 5.91 -5.98 17.09
CA ASN A 63 5.46 -4.78 16.39
C ASN A 63 5.80 -3.52 17.20
N LEU A 64 6.36 -2.53 16.51
CA LEU A 64 6.66 -1.20 17.03
C LEU A 64 6.05 -0.15 16.10
N PHE A 65 5.07 0.57 16.59
CA PHE A 65 4.49 1.69 15.86
C PHE A 65 5.12 2.99 16.33
N SER A 66 5.53 3.86 15.39
CA SER A 66 6.09 5.18 15.71
C SER A 66 5.23 6.28 15.10
N ALA A 67 5.10 7.39 15.81
CA ALA A 67 4.39 8.59 15.35
C ALA A 67 5.35 9.77 15.29
N TYR A 68 5.26 10.54 14.21
CA TYR A 68 6.07 11.73 13.95
C TYR A 68 5.17 12.90 13.56
N SER A 69 5.48 14.10 14.04
CA SER A 69 4.98 15.34 13.46
C SER A 69 5.84 15.75 12.27
N ILE A 70 5.18 16.23 11.22
CA ILE A 70 5.83 16.73 10.00
C ILE A 70 6.04 18.22 10.16
N GLN A 71 7.31 18.66 10.14
CA GLN A 71 7.67 20.07 10.26
C GLN A 71 7.47 20.80 8.92
N HIS A 72 7.47 22.12 8.94
CA HIS A 72 7.26 22.95 7.74
C HIS A 72 8.27 22.66 6.60
N ASP A 73 9.49 22.25 6.94
CA ASP A 73 10.54 21.88 6.00
C ASP A 73 10.50 20.37 5.60
N GLY A 74 9.47 19.66 6.03
CA GLY A 74 9.29 18.23 5.81
C GLY A 74 10.08 17.32 6.74
N LYS A 75 10.90 17.86 7.66
CA LYS A 75 11.56 17.03 8.67
C LYS A 75 10.56 16.38 9.60
N LEU A 76 10.93 15.21 10.10
CA LEU A 76 10.13 14.46 11.06
C LEU A 76 10.64 14.71 12.49
N GLN A 77 9.71 14.98 13.39
CA GLN A 77 9.98 15.01 14.82
C GLN A 77 9.23 13.86 15.49
N LEU A 78 9.97 12.96 16.12
CA LEU A 78 9.38 11.83 16.85
C LEU A 78 8.49 12.34 17.98
N ILE A 79 7.24 11.87 18.02
CA ILE A 79 6.30 12.11 19.12
C ILE A 79 6.39 10.98 20.13
N ASN A 80 6.13 9.74 19.70
CA ASN A 80 6.27 8.57 20.55
C ASN A 80 6.43 7.28 19.74
N ARG A 81 6.78 6.23 20.47
CA ARG A 81 6.75 4.84 19.99
C ARG A 81 5.85 4.02 20.90
N GLN A 82 5.09 3.11 20.30
CA GLN A 82 4.19 2.20 20.98
C GLN A 82 4.50 0.77 20.58
N ALA A 83 4.99 -0.03 21.52
CA ALA A 83 5.12 -1.46 21.31
C ALA A 83 3.73 -2.12 21.29
N ALA A 84 3.55 -3.10 20.43
CA ALA A 84 2.31 -3.83 20.26
C ALA A 84 2.58 -5.34 20.20
N SER A 85 1.60 -6.13 20.64
CA SER A 85 1.62 -7.57 20.42
C SER A 85 1.48 -7.88 18.92
N GLY A 86 2.01 -9.05 18.49
CA GLY A 86 2.01 -9.46 17.08
C GLY A 86 3.41 -9.40 16.48
N PHE A 87 3.55 -9.90 15.26
CA PHE A 87 4.88 -10.20 14.71
C PHE A 87 5.18 -9.54 13.36
N ASP A 88 4.20 -9.07 12.61
CA ASP A 88 4.43 -8.43 11.33
C ASP A 88 3.18 -7.66 10.86
N ALA A 89 3.00 -6.47 11.37
CA ALA A 89 1.99 -5.55 10.85
C ALA A 89 2.40 -5.06 9.46
N THR A 90 2.02 -5.82 8.44
CA THR A 90 2.37 -5.61 7.04
C THR A 90 1.78 -4.34 6.46
N HIS A 91 0.68 -3.86 7.02
CA HIS A 91 0.00 -2.66 6.58
C HIS A 91 -0.56 -1.86 7.76
N ILE A 92 -0.40 -0.55 7.71
CA ILE A 92 -1.07 0.39 8.62
C ILE A 92 -1.85 1.43 7.83
N SER A 93 -2.99 1.83 8.35
CA SER A 93 -3.81 2.91 7.81
C SER A 93 -4.40 3.78 8.92
N LEU A 94 -4.92 4.93 8.53
CA LEU A 94 -5.54 5.89 9.44
C LEU A 94 -7.06 5.81 9.26
N ASN A 95 -7.78 5.68 10.38
CA ASN A 95 -9.23 5.86 10.38
C ASN A 95 -9.54 7.27 10.93
N PRO A 96 -9.92 8.22 10.09
CA PRO A 96 -10.18 9.59 10.52
C PRO A 96 -11.46 9.69 11.38
N GLN A 97 -12.43 8.81 11.18
CA GLN A 97 -13.70 8.85 11.93
C GLN A 97 -13.52 8.52 13.40
N THR A 98 -12.65 7.57 13.71
CA THR A 98 -12.36 7.13 15.09
C THR A 98 -11.04 7.65 15.62
N GLU A 99 -10.34 8.49 14.85
CA GLU A 99 -9.01 9.00 15.18
C GLU A 99 -8.10 7.85 15.67
N SER A 100 -7.89 6.85 14.79
CA SER A 100 -7.13 5.66 15.13
C SER A 100 -6.20 5.19 14.02
N LEU A 101 -5.11 4.54 14.45
CA LEU A 101 -4.27 3.68 13.63
C LEU A 101 -4.95 2.31 13.55
N VAL A 102 -5.02 1.77 12.34
CA VAL A 102 -5.45 0.38 12.07
C VAL A 102 -4.26 -0.37 11.50
N ALA A 103 -3.85 -1.45 12.14
CA ALA A 103 -2.75 -2.29 11.67
C ALA A 103 -3.26 -3.68 11.29
N SER A 104 -2.87 -4.16 10.11
CA SER A 104 -3.12 -5.52 9.63
C SER A 104 -1.91 -6.39 9.94
N ASP A 105 -2.05 -7.31 10.87
CA ASP A 105 -1.01 -8.28 11.22
C ASP A 105 -1.24 -9.57 10.45
N PHE A 106 -0.40 -9.79 9.46
CA PHE A 106 -0.50 -10.89 8.52
C PHE A 106 -0.35 -12.26 9.22
N LEU A 107 0.69 -12.39 10.04
CA LEU A 107 1.01 -13.67 10.68
C LEU A 107 0.06 -13.99 11.84
N ALA A 108 -0.41 -12.98 12.56
CA ALA A 108 -1.33 -13.17 13.67
C ALA A 108 -2.79 -13.31 13.23
N SER A 109 -3.13 -13.09 11.96
CA SER A 109 -4.51 -13.09 11.44
C SER A 109 -5.40 -12.07 12.17
N THR A 110 -4.86 -10.87 12.49
CA THR A 110 -5.56 -9.85 13.30
C THR A 110 -5.56 -8.48 12.68
N LEU A 111 -6.54 -7.67 13.10
CA LEU A 111 -6.46 -6.22 13.01
C LEU A 111 -6.32 -5.64 14.42
N LEU A 112 -5.39 -4.70 14.56
CA LEU A 112 -5.12 -3.98 15.80
C LEU A 112 -5.55 -2.53 15.65
N PHE A 113 -6.22 -1.98 16.67
CA PHE A 113 -6.72 -0.62 16.68
C PHE A 113 -6.11 0.16 17.83
N TYR A 114 -5.45 1.28 17.53
CA TYR A 114 -4.86 2.20 18.50
C TYR A 114 -5.45 3.59 18.30
N GLY A 115 -5.92 4.22 19.38
CA GLY A 115 -6.36 5.61 19.33
C GLY A 115 -5.19 6.57 19.17
N PHE A 116 -5.44 7.77 18.64
CA PHE A 116 -4.45 8.84 18.67
C PHE A 116 -4.60 9.67 19.95
N ARG A 117 -3.48 10.26 20.37
CA ARG A 117 -3.40 11.29 21.40
C ARG A 117 -3.68 12.65 20.75
N SER A 118 -3.95 13.66 21.58
CA SER A 118 -4.20 15.03 21.12
C SER A 118 -2.99 15.67 20.40
N ASP A 119 -1.77 15.17 20.67
CA ASP A 119 -0.53 15.60 20.00
C ASP A 119 -0.23 14.82 18.72
N GLY A 120 -1.14 13.93 18.28
CA GLY A 120 -0.95 13.05 17.14
C GLY A 120 -0.16 11.77 17.45
N GLY A 121 0.31 11.58 18.67
CA GLY A 121 0.98 10.36 19.09
C GLY A 121 0.04 9.16 19.13
N ILE A 122 0.61 7.96 19.04
CA ILE A 122 -0.13 6.72 19.20
C ILE A 122 -0.52 6.57 20.67
N GLY A 123 -1.81 6.43 20.90
CA GLY A 123 -2.40 6.35 22.24
C GLY A 123 -2.72 4.92 22.65
N GLN A 124 -3.83 4.76 23.35
CA GLN A 124 -4.22 3.48 23.93
C GLN A 124 -4.64 2.47 22.87
N PHE A 125 -4.29 1.21 23.13
CA PHE A 125 -4.90 0.07 22.45
C PHE A 125 -6.42 0.09 22.69
N ARG A 126 -7.20 -0.06 21.63
CA ARG A 126 -8.67 0.00 21.69
C ARG A 126 -9.32 -1.35 21.44
N GLN A 127 -8.84 -2.07 20.43
CA GLN A 127 -9.47 -3.32 20.01
C GLN A 127 -8.51 -4.21 19.25
N LEU A 128 -8.70 -5.52 19.37
CA LEU A 128 -8.19 -6.55 18.48
C LEU A 128 -9.36 -7.23 17.82
N LEU A 129 -9.33 -7.40 16.50
CA LEU A 129 -10.26 -8.21 15.74
C LEU A 129 -9.50 -9.42 15.18
N GLN A 130 -9.84 -10.62 15.66
CA GLN A 130 -9.23 -11.88 15.22
C GLN A 130 -10.08 -12.53 14.14
N PHE A 131 -9.44 -12.94 13.04
CA PHE A 131 -10.06 -13.80 12.04
C PHE A 131 -9.66 -15.25 12.28
N GLN A 132 -10.62 -16.15 12.19
CA GLN A 132 -10.44 -17.60 12.47
C GLN A 132 -10.76 -18.47 11.25
N ASP A 133 -10.82 -17.88 10.07
CA ASP A 133 -11.08 -18.60 8.84
C ASP A 133 -9.89 -19.50 8.50
N LYS A 134 -10.20 -20.65 7.94
CA LYS A 134 -9.19 -21.51 7.34
C LYS A 134 -8.76 -20.93 6.01
N GLY A 135 -7.48 -21.11 5.70
CA GLY A 135 -6.91 -20.71 4.45
C GLY A 135 -7.50 -21.43 3.24
N ALA A 136 -7.19 -20.92 2.05
CA ALA A 136 -7.73 -21.46 0.81
C ALA A 136 -6.88 -22.63 0.26
N ILE A 137 -6.00 -22.39 -0.71
CA ILE A 137 -5.38 -23.48 -1.47
C ILE A 137 -3.85 -23.45 -1.42
N VAL A 138 -3.25 -22.26 -1.49
CA VAL A 138 -1.79 -22.09 -1.70
C VAL A 138 -1.06 -21.87 -0.38
N GLY A 139 -0.65 -22.95 0.26
CA GLY A 139 0.24 -22.85 1.42
C GLY A 139 1.68 -22.53 1.00
N PRO A 140 2.48 -21.85 1.82
CA PRO A 140 2.18 -21.31 3.15
C PRO A 140 1.51 -19.93 3.15
N ARG A 141 1.18 -19.38 1.96
CA ARG A 141 0.55 -18.04 1.85
C ARG A 141 -0.94 -18.05 2.19
N GLN A 142 -1.58 -19.23 2.15
CA GLN A 142 -3.01 -19.42 2.35
C GLN A 142 -3.30 -20.57 3.33
N ASP A 143 -2.52 -20.72 4.38
CA ASP A 143 -2.73 -21.72 5.44
C ASP A 143 -3.73 -21.25 6.50
N ALA A 144 -3.95 -19.94 6.61
CA ALA A 144 -4.88 -19.30 7.54
C ALA A 144 -5.43 -18.00 6.93
N SER A 145 -6.26 -17.27 7.68
CA SER A 145 -6.57 -15.87 7.38
C SER A 145 -5.30 -15.02 7.47
N HIS A 146 -5.05 -14.20 6.46
CA HIS A 146 -3.91 -13.31 6.40
C HIS A 146 -4.37 -11.91 5.93
N PRO A 147 -4.88 -11.06 6.84
CA PRO A 147 -5.25 -9.70 6.50
C PRO A 147 -4.00 -8.93 6.07
N HIS A 148 -3.91 -8.61 4.78
CA HIS A 148 -2.71 -7.99 4.21
C HIS A 148 -2.81 -6.47 4.13
N CYS A 149 -4.00 -5.94 3.89
CA CYS A 149 -4.25 -4.51 3.74
C CYS A 149 -5.63 -4.15 4.29
N THR A 150 -5.69 -3.13 5.15
CA THR A 150 -6.97 -2.55 5.60
C THR A 150 -6.94 -1.05 5.33
N ILE A 151 -7.99 -0.53 4.68
CA ILE A 151 -8.11 0.89 4.35
C ILE A 151 -9.46 1.43 4.80
N ALA A 152 -9.49 2.72 5.14
CA ALA A 152 -10.70 3.44 5.49
C ALA A 152 -11.39 3.98 4.22
N ALA A 153 -12.71 3.91 4.21
CA ALA A 153 -13.58 4.47 3.19
C ALA A 153 -14.71 5.27 3.84
N GLU A 154 -15.46 6.07 3.07
CA GLU A 154 -16.58 6.88 3.57
C GLU A 154 -16.22 7.70 4.82
N GLY A 155 -15.08 8.42 4.74
CA GLY A 155 -14.59 9.22 5.87
C GLY A 155 -14.20 8.41 7.10
N GLY A 156 -14.05 7.09 6.96
CA GLY A 156 -13.68 6.17 8.05
C GLY A 156 -14.84 5.42 8.66
N SER A 157 -16.09 5.64 8.19
CA SER A 157 -17.25 4.89 8.67
C SER A 157 -17.27 3.43 8.21
N ILE A 158 -16.52 3.12 7.15
CA ILE A 158 -16.30 1.78 6.59
C ILE A 158 -14.80 1.49 6.60
N LEU A 159 -14.42 0.24 6.96
CA LEU A 159 -13.10 -0.32 6.73
C LEU A 159 -13.24 -1.50 5.75
N LEU A 160 -12.29 -1.57 4.82
CA LEU A 160 -12.18 -2.64 3.84
C LEU A 160 -10.88 -3.38 4.05
N THR A 161 -10.95 -4.70 4.21
CA THR A 161 -9.77 -5.56 4.48
C THR A 161 -9.62 -6.59 3.38
N ALA A 162 -8.47 -6.60 2.73
CA ALA A 162 -8.04 -7.68 1.85
C ALA A 162 -7.43 -8.81 2.69
N ASP A 163 -8.03 -9.97 2.66
CA ASP A 163 -7.53 -11.18 3.29
C ASP A 163 -6.92 -12.10 2.23
N LEU A 164 -5.60 -12.11 2.19
CA LEU A 164 -4.83 -12.89 1.22
C LEU A 164 -5.02 -14.40 1.46
N GLY A 165 -5.02 -14.82 2.71
CA GLY A 165 -5.09 -16.22 3.07
C GLY A 165 -6.42 -16.89 2.74
N CYS A 166 -7.50 -16.14 2.73
CA CYS A 166 -8.85 -16.66 2.56
C CYS A 166 -9.56 -16.22 1.27
N ASP A 167 -8.87 -15.50 0.38
CA ASP A 167 -9.44 -14.96 -0.86
C ASP A 167 -10.69 -14.12 -0.62
N LYS A 168 -10.66 -13.25 0.42
CA LYS A 168 -11.81 -12.46 0.84
C LYS A 168 -11.53 -10.97 0.81
N LEU A 169 -12.51 -10.20 0.32
CA LEU A 169 -12.66 -8.80 0.68
C LEU A 169 -13.70 -8.69 1.79
N ARG A 170 -13.28 -8.17 2.95
CA ARG A 170 -14.15 -7.98 4.12
C ARG A 170 -14.54 -6.51 4.25
N LEU A 171 -15.80 -6.26 4.51
CA LEU A 171 -16.32 -4.95 4.84
C LEU A 171 -16.68 -4.93 6.33
N LEU A 172 -16.07 -3.98 7.06
CA LEU A 172 -16.24 -3.79 8.49
C LEU A 172 -16.89 -2.43 8.75
N ASN A 173 -17.64 -2.29 9.85
CA ASN A 173 -17.97 -0.96 10.35
C ASN A 173 -16.70 -0.30 10.88
N GLY A 174 -16.52 0.97 10.58
CA GLY A 174 -15.33 1.76 11.01
C GLY A 174 -15.57 2.58 12.27
N THR A 175 -16.76 2.45 12.90
CA THR A 175 -17.18 3.28 14.04
C THR A 175 -17.51 2.42 15.27
N GLY A 176 -17.26 2.96 16.45
CA GLY A 176 -17.55 2.24 17.71
C GLY A 176 -16.69 0.98 17.86
N SER A 177 -17.31 -0.13 18.26
CA SER A 177 -16.65 -1.44 18.26
C SER A 177 -16.64 -1.99 16.84
N VAL A 178 -15.45 -2.17 16.27
CA VAL A 178 -15.29 -2.64 14.91
C VAL A 178 -15.69 -4.10 14.79
N CYS A 179 -16.55 -4.41 13.84
CA CYS A 179 -16.98 -5.78 13.51
C CYS A 179 -17.19 -5.94 12.01
N GLN A 180 -17.13 -7.18 11.53
CA GLN A 180 -17.42 -7.47 10.13
C GLN A 180 -18.92 -7.36 9.85
N ILE A 181 -19.26 -6.67 8.77
CA ILE A 181 -20.64 -6.51 8.29
C ILE A 181 -20.93 -7.50 7.16
N SER A 182 -20.01 -7.60 6.21
CA SER A 182 -20.15 -8.48 5.04
C SER A 182 -18.80 -8.86 4.46
N GLU A 183 -18.80 -9.83 3.55
CA GLU A 183 -17.63 -10.24 2.78
C GLU A 183 -18.02 -10.68 1.37
N VAL A 184 -17.03 -10.66 0.47
CA VAL A 184 -17.11 -11.28 -0.85
C VAL A 184 -15.88 -12.15 -1.04
N ILE A 185 -16.09 -13.38 -1.48
CA ILE A 185 -15.06 -14.35 -1.81
C ILE A 185 -14.73 -14.19 -3.30
N VAL A 186 -13.46 -14.09 -3.63
CA VAL A 186 -12.94 -14.13 -5.01
C VAL A 186 -12.52 -15.55 -5.37
N PRO A 187 -12.19 -15.86 -6.62
CA PRO A 187 -11.74 -17.20 -7.02
C PRO A 187 -10.62 -17.72 -6.13
N ALA A 188 -10.71 -18.98 -5.75
CA ALA A 188 -9.76 -19.63 -4.87
C ALA A 188 -8.33 -19.58 -5.45
N GLY A 189 -7.34 -19.26 -4.61
CA GLY A 189 -5.95 -19.09 -5.03
C GLY A 189 -5.65 -17.71 -5.62
N SER A 190 -6.54 -16.73 -5.48
CA SER A 190 -6.28 -15.33 -5.90
C SER A 190 -5.30 -14.63 -4.98
N GLY A 191 -5.51 -14.71 -3.66
CA GLY A 191 -4.69 -14.03 -2.64
C GLY A 191 -4.82 -12.51 -2.68
N LEU A 192 -5.96 -11.96 -2.23
CA LEU A 192 -6.16 -10.51 -2.21
C LEU A 192 -5.12 -9.81 -1.34
N ARG A 193 -4.41 -8.83 -1.92
CA ARG A 193 -3.24 -8.23 -1.28
C ARG A 193 -3.47 -6.77 -0.86
N HIS A 194 -3.55 -5.88 -1.81
CA HIS A 194 -3.69 -4.44 -1.58
C HIS A 194 -4.98 -3.89 -2.17
N LEU A 195 -5.42 -2.77 -1.61
CA LEU A 195 -6.67 -2.10 -1.92
C LEU A 195 -6.44 -0.64 -2.25
N ALA A 196 -7.24 -0.09 -3.16
CA ALA A 196 -7.35 1.34 -3.40
C ALA A 196 -8.83 1.74 -3.52
N VAL A 197 -9.27 2.74 -2.75
CA VAL A 197 -10.63 3.28 -2.84
C VAL A 197 -10.66 4.44 -3.82
N HIS A 198 -11.71 4.49 -4.64
CA HIS A 198 -11.93 5.63 -5.50
C HIS A 198 -12.21 6.90 -4.65
N PRO A 199 -11.59 8.06 -4.94
CA PRO A 199 -11.65 9.22 -4.06
C PRO A 199 -13.06 9.82 -3.89
N THR A 200 -13.98 9.59 -4.83
CA THR A 200 -15.32 10.19 -4.82
C THR A 200 -16.46 9.19 -5.08
N ARG A 201 -16.18 7.91 -5.17
CA ARG A 201 -17.18 6.85 -5.42
C ARG A 201 -16.97 5.68 -4.48
N ASN A 202 -18.05 4.99 -4.17
CA ASN A 202 -18.04 3.77 -3.37
C ASN A 202 -17.59 2.56 -4.19
N VAL A 203 -16.39 2.66 -4.74
CA VAL A 203 -15.70 1.64 -5.51
C VAL A 203 -14.34 1.37 -4.87
N VAL A 204 -14.02 0.12 -4.69
CA VAL A 204 -12.71 -0.34 -4.24
C VAL A 204 -12.11 -1.29 -5.29
N TYR A 205 -10.84 -1.10 -5.56
CA TYR A 205 -10.02 -1.92 -6.43
C TYR A 205 -9.08 -2.74 -5.56
N ALA A 206 -8.99 -4.03 -5.86
CA ALA A 206 -8.10 -4.95 -5.17
C ALA A 206 -7.18 -5.64 -6.17
N ILE A 207 -5.89 -5.67 -5.87
CA ILE A 207 -4.93 -6.52 -6.58
C ILE A 207 -4.71 -7.79 -5.79
N SER A 208 -4.68 -8.93 -6.49
CA SER A 208 -4.29 -10.20 -5.90
C SER A 208 -2.80 -10.44 -6.05
N GLU A 209 -2.18 -11.02 -5.02
CA GLU A 209 -0.77 -11.40 -5.06
C GLU A 209 -0.56 -12.62 -5.95
N ILE A 210 -1.34 -13.68 -5.74
CA ILE A 210 -1.07 -15.00 -6.33
C ILE A 210 -1.50 -15.04 -7.80
N SER A 211 -2.72 -14.59 -8.12
CA SER A 211 -3.23 -14.66 -9.49
C SER A 211 -2.86 -13.46 -10.35
N SER A 212 -2.36 -12.37 -9.76
CA SER A 212 -2.15 -11.07 -10.45
C SER A 212 -3.42 -10.54 -11.12
N ASP A 213 -4.59 -10.84 -10.58
CA ASP A 213 -5.87 -10.31 -11.07
C ASP A 213 -6.23 -9.03 -10.32
N ILE A 214 -6.98 -8.14 -11.00
CA ILE A 214 -7.62 -6.99 -10.38
C ILE A 214 -9.11 -7.28 -10.26
N PHE A 215 -9.64 -7.02 -9.07
CA PHE A 215 -11.05 -7.14 -8.74
C PHE A 215 -11.63 -5.76 -8.42
N VAL A 216 -12.75 -5.41 -9.05
CA VAL A 216 -13.46 -4.16 -8.81
C VAL A 216 -14.73 -4.46 -8.03
N PHE A 217 -14.88 -3.80 -6.88
CA PHE A 217 -16.07 -3.98 -6.04
C PHE A 217 -16.78 -2.65 -5.84
N ARG A 218 -18.11 -2.74 -5.72
CA ARG A 218 -18.95 -1.66 -5.21
C ARG A 218 -19.39 -1.96 -3.79
N PHE A 219 -19.39 -0.96 -2.95
CA PHE A 219 -19.84 -1.07 -1.57
C PHE A 219 -20.79 0.08 -1.21
N ASN A 220 -21.49 -0.02 -0.07
CA ASN A 220 -22.23 1.07 0.52
C ASN A 220 -22.20 1.01 2.05
N ILE A 221 -22.60 2.08 2.69
CA ILE A 221 -22.64 2.19 4.16
C ILE A 221 -23.60 1.20 4.84
N CYS A 222 -24.57 0.64 4.08
CA CYS A 222 -25.49 -0.39 4.59
C CYS A 222 -24.88 -1.81 4.55
N GLY A 223 -23.58 -1.94 4.24
CA GLY A 223 -22.87 -3.21 4.23
C GLY A 223 -23.01 -4.04 2.96
N LYS A 224 -23.59 -3.50 1.89
CA LYS A 224 -23.61 -4.19 0.60
C LYS A 224 -22.21 -4.11 -0.03
N LEU A 225 -21.67 -5.27 -0.37
CA LEU A 225 -20.42 -5.42 -1.07
C LEU A 225 -20.64 -6.35 -2.27
N LYS A 226 -20.24 -5.92 -3.48
CA LYS A 226 -20.50 -6.66 -4.72
C LYS A 226 -19.29 -6.57 -5.65
N LEU A 227 -18.78 -7.72 -6.10
CA LEU A 227 -17.84 -7.82 -7.21
C LEU A 227 -18.53 -7.42 -8.52
N THR A 228 -17.94 -6.51 -9.28
CA THR A 228 -18.52 -5.96 -10.52
C THR A 228 -17.65 -6.19 -11.74
N GLN A 229 -16.33 -6.34 -11.57
CA GLN A 229 -15.40 -6.59 -12.67
C GLN A 229 -14.21 -7.42 -12.16
N THR A 230 -13.69 -8.28 -13.03
CA THR A 230 -12.45 -9.03 -12.83
C THR A 230 -11.66 -9.01 -14.11
N LEU A 231 -10.36 -8.71 -14.03
CA LEU A 231 -9.46 -8.73 -15.18
C LEU A 231 -8.04 -9.12 -14.74
N SER A 232 -7.30 -9.72 -15.66
CA SER A 232 -5.89 -10.03 -15.42
C SER A 232 -5.04 -8.76 -15.53
N ASN A 233 -4.09 -8.57 -14.60
CA ASN A 233 -3.07 -7.54 -14.68
C ASN A 233 -1.84 -7.98 -15.48
N LEU A 234 -1.80 -9.24 -15.94
CA LEU A 234 -0.70 -9.81 -16.74
C LEU A 234 -0.95 -9.55 -18.22
N HIS A 235 0.01 -8.95 -18.91
CA HIS A 235 -0.11 -8.56 -20.33
C HIS A 235 0.89 -9.25 -21.25
N CYS A 236 1.99 -9.79 -20.75
CA CYS A 236 3.10 -10.20 -21.61
C CYS A 236 3.37 -11.71 -21.63
N SER A 237 2.92 -12.48 -20.67
CA SER A 237 3.19 -13.92 -20.59
C SER A 237 2.29 -14.60 -19.56
N GLY A 238 2.19 -15.91 -19.64
CA GLY A 238 1.38 -16.70 -18.70
C GLY A 238 1.70 -16.41 -17.21
N ARG A 239 0.85 -16.89 -16.33
CA ARG A 239 0.87 -16.61 -14.87
C ARG A 239 2.15 -17.07 -14.15
N ASP A 240 3.00 -17.85 -14.81
CA ASP A 240 4.19 -18.41 -14.19
C ASP A 240 5.28 -17.36 -13.93
N GLY A 241 5.64 -17.22 -12.67
CA GLY A 241 6.72 -16.32 -12.24
C GLY A 241 6.38 -14.84 -12.22
N SER A 242 5.12 -14.47 -12.00
CA SER A 242 4.70 -13.11 -11.69
C SER A 242 3.66 -13.08 -10.60
N ILE A 243 3.75 -12.12 -9.70
CA ILE A 243 2.81 -11.88 -8.61
C ILE A 243 2.43 -10.41 -8.53
N GLY A 244 1.19 -10.13 -8.11
CA GLY A 244 0.73 -8.76 -7.93
C GLY A 244 1.52 -8.02 -6.84
N GLY A 245 1.79 -6.75 -7.08
CA GLY A 245 2.46 -5.86 -6.13
C GLY A 245 1.49 -4.92 -5.42
N ASP A 246 1.40 -3.69 -5.87
CA ASP A 246 0.54 -2.65 -5.31
C ASP A 246 -0.51 -2.17 -6.33
N ILE A 247 -1.51 -1.47 -5.82
CA ILE A 247 -2.57 -0.86 -6.59
C ILE A 247 -2.84 0.54 -6.04
N ALA A 248 -2.92 1.54 -6.91
CA ALA A 248 -3.13 2.94 -6.53
C ALA A 248 -4.12 3.62 -7.47
N VAL A 249 -5.05 4.39 -6.90
CA VAL A 249 -5.93 5.29 -7.65
C VAL A 249 -5.36 6.70 -7.59
N SER A 250 -5.34 7.39 -8.72
CA SER A 250 -4.93 8.79 -8.76
C SER A 250 -5.91 9.69 -7.99
N PRO A 251 -5.45 10.77 -7.33
CA PRO A 251 -6.31 11.68 -6.58
C PRO A 251 -7.47 12.29 -7.38
N ASN A 252 -7.31 12.47 -8.70
CA ASN A 252 -8.39 12.93 -9.57
C ASN A 252 -9.43 11.85 -9.92
N GLY A 253 -9.20 10.59 -9.51
CA GLY A 253 -10.10 9.45 -9.74
C GLY A 253 -10.18 8.95 -11.18
N LYS A 254 -9.27 9.36 -12.06
CA LYS A 254 -9.30 8.97 -13.48
C LYS A 254 -8.43 7.76 -13.81
N TRP A 255 -7.42 7.48 -12.98
CA TRP A 255 -6.40 6.49 -13.28
C TRP A 255 -6.24 5.48 -12.15
N LEU A 256 -6.02 4.23 -12.54
CA LEU A 256 -5.61 3.15 -11.65
C LEU A 256 -4.28 2.60 -12.15
N ALA A 257 -3.28 2.57 -11.29
CA ALA A 257 -2.00 1.92 -11.53
C ALA A 257 -1.91 0.62 -10.72
N ALA A 258 -1.45 -0.46 -11.34
CA ALA A 258 -1.25 -1.75 -10.70
C ALA A 258 0.08 -2.36 -11.13
N SER A 259 0.87 -2.87 -10.17
CA SER A 259 2.20 -3.41 -10.45
C SER A 259 2.25 -4.93 -10.42
N ASN A 260 3.14 -5.49 -11.25
CA ASN A 260 3.49 -6.91 -11.27
C ASN A 260 4.96 -7.09 -10.88
N ARG A 261 5.21 -7.95 -9.91
CA ARG A 261 6.54 -8.38 -9.47
C ARG A 261 6.89 -9.69 -10.19
N GLY A 262 7.92 -9.68 -10.99
CA GLY A 262 8.29 -10.77 -11.90
C GLY A 262 8.14 -10.36 -13.37
N GLU A 263 6.99 -9.88 -13.86
CA GLU A 263 6.91 -9.17 -15.14
C GLU A 263 7.64 -7.83 -15.10
N ASN A 264 7.83 -7.27 -13.90
CA ASN A 264 8.51 -5.99 -13.66
C ASN A 264 7.91 -4.88 -14.52
N ASN A 265 6.63 -4.65 -14.30
CA ASN A 265 5.88 -3.62 -14.99
C ASN A 265 4.82 -2.97 -14.09
N ILE A 266 4.32 -1.84 -14.54
CA ILE A 266 3.13 -1.16 -14.02
C ILE A 266 2.14 -1.05 -15.17
N VAL A 267 0.93 -1.54 -14.94
CA VAL A 267 -0.18 -1.40 -15.87
C VAL A 267 -1.04 -0.24 -15.41
N LEU A 268 -1.35 0.65 -16.35
CA LEU A 268 -2.24 1.79 -16.13
C LEU A 268 -3.60 1.51 -16.76
N TYR A 269 -4.64 1.85 -16.03
CA TYR A 269 -6.04 1.74 -16.46
C TYR A 269 -6.73 3.08 -16.36
N GLU A 270 -7.59 3.39 -17.33
CA GLU A 270 -8.54 4.48 -17.23
C GLU A 270 -9.76 4.04 -16.42
N ILE A 271 -10.24 4.90 -15.51
CA ILE A 271 -11.45 4.68 -14.70
C ILE A 271 -12.61 5.46 -15.32
N ASP A 272 -13.68 4.77 -15.70
CA ASP A 272 -14.86 5.41 -16.27
C ASP A 272 -15.76 6.10 -15.21
N GLY A 273 -16.82 6.77 -15.70
CA GLY A 273 -17.81 7.44 -14.85
C GLY A 273 -18.54 6.52 -13.87
N ASN A 274 -18.48 5.21 -14.05
CA ASN A 274 -19.10 4.19 -13.19
C ASN A 274 -18.09 3.50 -12.28
N GLY A 275 -16.78 3.80 -12.39
CA GLY A 275 -15.72 3.16 -11.64
C GLY A 275 -15.27 1.81 -12.21
N ALA A 276 -15.68 1.47 -13.44
CA ALA A 276 -15.09 0.34 -14.18
C ALA A 276 -13.74 0.77 -14.77
N ILE A 277 -12.83 -0.20 -14.95
CA ILE A 277 -11.47 0.06 -15.41
C ILE A 277 -11.24 -0.56 -16.79
N TYR A 278 -10.47 0.15 -17.61
CA TYR A 278 -10.10 -0.24 -18.95
C TYR A 278 -8.60 -0.08 -19.15
N TYR A 279 -7.97 -1.09 -19.73
CA TYR A 279 -6.53 -1.03 -20.04
C TYR A 279 -6.19 0.24 -20.83
N TYR A 280 -5.14 0.91 -20.39
CA TYR A 280 -4.65 2.10 -21.07
C TYR A 280 -3.23 1.89 -21.60
N ASP A 281 -2.26 1.58 -20.72
CA ASP A 281 -0.85 1.45 -21.09
C ASP A 281 -0.08 0.56 -20.10
N THR A 282 1.16 0.20 -20.45
CA THR A 282 2.06 -0.58 -19.61
C THR A 282 3.48 -0.03 -19.73
N VAL A 283 4.11 0.24 -18.60
CA VAL A 283 5.52 0.65 -18.52
C VAL A 283 6.34 -0.38 -17.77
N LYS A 284 7.60 -0.55 -18.18
CA LYS A 284 8.55 -1.42 -17.48
C LYS A 284 9.10 -0.76 -16.22
N THR A 285 9.39 -1.59 -15.22
CA THR A 285 10.15 -1.21 -14.02
C THR A 285 11.49 -1.94 -13.99
N ASP A 286 12.48 -1.33 -13.36
CA ASP A 286 13.83 -1.91 -13.24
C ASP A 286 13.90 -3.02 -12.19
N GLY A 287 12.77 -3.35 -11.56
CA GLY A 287 12.66 -4.38 -10.54
C GLY A 287 11.24 -4.53 -10.02
N TRP A 288 11.11 -5.11 -8.85
CA TRP A 288 9.84 -5.44 -8.20
C TRP A 288 9.15 -4.22 -7.62
N ALA A 289 8.26 -3.57 -8.37
CA ALA A 289 7.47 -2.44 -7.88
C ALA A 289 6.50 -2.92 -6.79
N ARG A 290 6.90 -2.68 -5.53
CA ARG A 290 6.15 -3.10 -4.34
C ARG A 290 5.11 -2.08 -3.91
N ILE A 291 5.43 -0.78 -4.04
CA ILE A 291 4.58 0.33 -3.60
C ILE A 291 4.45 1.34 -4.73
N LEU A 292 3.22 1.78 -4.96
CA LEU A 292 2.86 2.81 -5.93
C LEU A 292 2.20 3.98 -5.23
N ARG A 293 2.65 5.21 -5.49
CA ARG A 293 2.04 6.43 -4.94
C ARG A 293 1.92 7.50 -6.02
N PHE A 294 0.71 7.98 -6.25
CA PHE A 294 0.51 9.20 -7.07
C PHE A 294 0.83 10.45 -6.26
N ASP A 295 1.23 11.50 -6.95
CA ASP A 295 1.24 12.87 -6.43
C ASP A 295 -0.18 13.44 -6.35
N ALA A 296 -0.35 14.58 -5.65
CA ALA A 296 -1.67 15.20 -5.49
C ALA A 296 -2.26 15.74 -6.80
N ALA A 297 -1.41 16.12 -7.76
CA ALA A 297 -1.84 16.59 -9.08
C ALA A 297 -2.24 15.45 -10.03
N SER A 298 -1.94 14.19 -9.68
CA SER A 298 -2.15 13.02 -10.54
C SER A 298 -1.32 13.04 -11.83
N GLU A 299 -0.14 13.65 -11.76
CA GLU A 299 0.80 13.80 -12.89
C GLU A 299 2.00 12.87 -12.76
N TYR A 300 2.40 12.53 -11.52
CA TYR A 300 3.53 11.66 -11.27
C TYR A 300 3.12 10.41 -10.49
N LEU A 301 3.75 9.29 -10.86
CA LEU A 301 3.65 8.03 -10.13
C LEU A 301 5.04 7.63 -9.62
N PHE A 302 5.15 7.45 -8.31
CA PHE A 302 6.36 7.00 -7.62
C PHE A 302 6.24 5.50 -7.37
N ALA A 303 7.18 4.73 -7.90
CA ALA A 303 7.27 3.29 -7.70
C ALA A 303 8.48 2.97 -6.82
N VAL A 304 8.24 2.39 -5.64
CA VAL A 304 9.30 1.83 -4.80
C VAL A 304 9.54 0.39 -5.20
N LEU A 305 10.78 0.11 -5.58
CA LEU A 305 11.25 -1.20 -5.98
C LEU A 305 11.86 -1.90 -4.77
N GLU A 306 11.36 -3.09 -4.43
CA GLU A 306 11.99 -3.93 -3.41
C GLU A 306 13.08 -4.81 -4.01
N GLU A 307 14.09 -5.16 -3.22
CA GLU A 307 14.97 -6.27 -3.60
C GLU A 307 14.18 -7.57 -3.64
N PHE A 308 14.59 -8.47 -4.55
CA PHE A 308 13.99 -9.80 -4.59
C PHE A 308 14.13 -10.49 -3.23
N ILE A 309 13.01 -10.96 -2.70
CA ILE A 309 12.93 -11.77 -1.49
C ILE A 309 12.27 -13.09 -1.87
N ASP A 310 13.00 -14.19 -1.74
CA ASP A 310 12.40 -15.52 -1.88
C ASP A 310 11.49 -15.78 -0.66
N VAL A 311 10.20 -15.74 -0.90
CA VAL A 311 9.20 -16.03 0.13
C VAL A 311 8.88 -17.53 0.25
N GLY A 312 9.58 -18.40 -0.52
CA GLY A 312 9.42 -19.85 -0.48
C GLY A 312 8.07 -20.38 -0.99
N ALA A 313 7.18 -19.50 -1.40
CA ALA A 313 5.82 -19.84 -1.84
C ALA A 313 5.66 -19.84 -3.36
N TYR A 314 6.62 -19.25 -4.08
CA TYR A 314 6.56 -19.04 -5.52
C TYR A 314 7.87 -19.46 -6.17
N SER A 315 7.80 -19.97 -7.40
CA SER A 315 8.97 -20.24 -8.22
C SER A 315 9.11 -19.13 -9.27
N PHE A 316 10.25 -18.45 -9.28
CA PHE A 316 10.55 -17.41 -10.24
C PHE A 316 11.72 -17.79 -11.14
N PRO A 317 11.64 -17.55 -12.46
CA PRO A 317 12.81 -17.59 -13.33
C PRO A 317 13.88 -16.60 -12.85
N ALA A 318 15.15 -16.96 -12.93
CA ALA A 318 16.25 -16.16 -12.40
C ALA A 318 16.30 -14.72 -12.96
N GLU A 319 15.94 -14.54 -14.24
CA GLU A 319 15.84 -13.24 -14.89
C GLU A 319 14.76 -12.32 -14.30
N ARG A 320 13.79 -12.87 -13.59
CA ARG A 320 12.71 -12.12 -12.94
C ARG A 320 13.01 -11.75 -11.48
N CYS A 321 14.10 -12.31 -10.94
CA CYS A 321 14.56 -12.02 -9.58
C CYS A 321 15.49 -10.80 -9.49
N ALA A 322 15.94 -10.25 -10.60
CA ALA A 322 16.84 -9.10 -10.59
C ALA A 322 16.11 -7.84 -10.15
N SER A 323 16.36 -7.41 -8.92
CA SER A 323 15.90 -6.13 -8.36
C SER A 323 16.86 -5.68 -7.28
N THR A 324 17.39 -4.46 -7.42
CA THR A 324 18.38 -3.90 -6.48
C THR A 324 17.75 -3.04 -5.39
N GLY A 325 16.45 -2.84 -5.44
CA GLY A 325 15.76 -1.88 -4.58
C GLY A 325 15.98 -0.42 -4.99
N GLY A 326 14.99 0.42 -4.75
CA GLY A 326 15.10 1.84 -5.08
C GLY A 326 13.77 2.52 -5.33
N ILE A 327 13.84 3.64 -6.05
CA ILE A 327 12.68 4.37 -6.55
C ILE A 327 12.83 4.67 -8.03
N GLN A 328 11.73 4.57 -8.75
CA GLN A 328 11.58 4.95 -10.16
C GLN A 328 10.36 5.86 -10.29
N ILE A 329 10.45 6.90 -11.10
CA ILE A 329 9.42 7.91 -11.23
C ILE A 329 8.87 7.91 -12.66
N PHE A 330 7.55 7.91 -12.77
CA PHE A 330 6.82 7.94 -14.03
C PHE A 330 6.01 9.23 -14.14
N HIS A 331 5.86 9.73 -15.35
CA HIS A 331 5.04 10.91 -15.66
C HIS A 331 3.82 10.51 -16.48
N LEU A 332 2.66 10.99 -16.05
CA LEU A 332 1.39 10.82 -16.74
C LEU A 332 0.97 12.15 -17.38
N ASP A 333 1.24 12.30 -18.66
CA ASP A 333 0.77 13.44 -19.44
C ASP A 333 -0.61 13.12 -20.04
N ALA A 334 -1.65 13.53 -19.32
CA ALA A 334 -3.03 13.30 -19.77
C ALA A 334 -3.40 14.11 -21.03
N ALA A 335 -2.69 15.22 -21.33
CA ALA A 335 -2.96 16.03 -22.51
C ALA A 335 -2.38 15.40 -23.77
N GLN A 336 -1.25 14.70 -23.65
CA GLN A 336 -0.61 13.98 -24.76
C GLN A 336 -0.96 12.49 -24.78
N ASN A 337 -1.74 12.05 -23.80
CA ASN A 337 -2.13 10.64 -23.68
C ASN A 337 -0.90 9.72 -23.52
N GLN A 338 0.06 10.12 -22.68
CA GLN A 338 1.32 9.41 -22.48
C GLN A 338 1.54 9.04 -21.02
N PHE A 339 1.91 7.79 -20.79
CA PHE A 339 2.43 7.32 -19.52
C PHE A 339 3.85 6.81 -19.74
N GLN A 340 4.84 7.51 -19.20
CA GLN A 340 6.22 7.27 -19.55
C GLN A 340 7.16 7.36 -18.36
N ASP A 341 8.24 6.62 -18.48
CA ASP A 341 9.35 6.66 -17.55
C ASP A 341 10.12 7.98 -17.70
N THR A 342 10.29 8.70 -16.60
CA THR A 342 11.05 9.96 -16.57
C THR A 342 12.55 9.76 -16.70
N GLY A 343 13.04 8.54 -16.54
CA GLY A 343 14.46 8.24 -16.41
C GLY A 343 15.05 8.51 -15.03
N ILE A 344 14.27 9.06 -14.08
CA ILE A 344 14.73 9.35 -12.72
C ILE A 344 14.70 8.08 -11.89
N ARG A 345 15.86 7.79 -11.31
CA ARG A 345 16.09 6.63 -10.46
C ARG A 345 17.00 6.98 -9.30
N GLU A 346 16.75 6.33 -8.18
CA GLU A 346 17.67 6.31 -7.04
C GLU A 346 17.75 4.88 -6.52
N THR A 347 18.96 4.35 -6.42
CA THR A 347 19.20 3.03 -5.82
C THR A 347 19.15 3.16 -4.31
N ILE A 348 18.23 2.44 -3.68
CA ILE A 348 18.05 2.40 -2.24
C ILE A 348 17.98 0.93 -1.84
N PRO A 349 19.09 0.32 -1.44
CA PRO A 349 19.10 -1.09 -1.03
C PRO A 349 18.05 -1.33 0.07
N LYS A 350 17.31 -2.44 -0.04
CA LYS A 350 16.23 -2.80 0.88
C LYS A 350 15.08 -1.77 0.96
N ALA A 351 14.88 -0.92 -0.05
CA ALA A 351 13.69 -0.09 -0.15
C ALA A 351 12.43 -0.97 -0.09
N TYR A 352 11.41 -0.52 0.67
CA TYR A 352 10.26 -1.39 0.96
C TYR A 352 8.90 -0.68 0.95
N ALA A 353 8.79 0.48 1.56
CA ALA A 353 7.56 1.27 1.57
C ALA A 353 7.84 2.76 1.41
N ALA A 354 6.83 3.49 0.94
CA ALA A 354 6.91 4.94 0.84
C ALA A 354 5.59 5.62 1.17
N ALA A 355 5.72 6.87 1.61
CA ALA A 355 4.64 7.83 1.73
C ALA A 355 5.00 9.11 0.97
N VAL A 356 4.00 9.76 0.37
CA VAL A 356 4.14 11.00 -0.39
C VAL A 356 3.38 12.11 0.34
N LEU A 357 4.06 13.20 0.60
CA LEU A 357 3.48 14.44 1.10
C LEU A 357 3.60 15.50 0.00
N ASP A 358 2.49 15.81 -0.63
CA ASP A 358 2.42 16.82 -1.67
C ASP A 358 1.62 18.02 -1.15
N GLY A 359 2.27 19.19 -1.10
CA GLY A 359 1.65 20.44 -0.66
C GLY A 359 0.95 21.20 -1.76
N ARG A 360 1.05 20.74 -3.01
CA ARG A 360 0.37 21.37 -4.17
C ARG A 360 -1.14 21.13 -4.06
N LYS A 361 -1.92 22.09 -4.48
CA LYS A 361 -3.39 22.05 -4.51
C LYS A 361 -3.90 21.87 -5.92
#